data_19e0a6424bc8c04b96aa0ed76464b2f2
#
_entry.id   19e0a6424bc8c04b96aa0ed76464b2f2
#
_cell.length_a   1.000
_cell.length_b   1.000
_cell.length_c   1.000
_cell.angle_alpha   90.00
_cell.angle_beta   90.00
_cell.angle_gamma   90.00
#
_symmetry.space_group_name_H-M   'P 1'
#
loop_
_entity.id
_entity.type
_entity.pdbx_description
1 polymer ?
#
loop_
_entity_poly.entity_id
_entity_poly.type
_entity_poly.pdbx_seq_one_letter_code
_entity_poly.pdbx_strand_id
1 'polypeptide(L)'
;IPDAETFQTTLEAREHDKADLFDKLKHTGCLPPDAEMSSEIDETLLTALHRYAAMSRSKLYAVQLENLLGMSDNLNVPGVSEGYPNWARKMPVALEDFPHNRLMGGQLAMIGEVRMKKNSRMKPYHELDQVERDTVESLFLATHSDLFAYLGRHRLAEGDEVVRTLIPNASGVDIVNRESGEVITSSEKVDERGFFVAVLPDSAPDYALNIRYAEDAEPVREEDPYRFGSALKDMDSWLLAEGKHLRPYEILGAHFAELDGVKGVHFAVWAPNAQRVSVIGEFNNWDGRRHVMRFHRDNGIWDIFIPAVKLNALYKFEIRDANGDVREKADPYAFGAELRPTTAS
;
A
#
# COMPACT_ATOMS: atom_id res chain seq x y z
N ILE A 1 0.85 -30.62 -37.20
CA ILE A 1 0.58 -31.60 -36.14
C ILE A 1 1.96 -31.98 -35.62
N PRO A 2 2.30 -31.86 -34.35
CA PRO A 2 3.57 -32.33 -33.80
C PRO A 2 3.72 -33.83 -34.09
N ASP A 3 4.95 -34.28 -34.31
CA ASP A 3 5.20 -35.71 -34.48
C ASP A 3 4.94 -36.47 -33.16
N ALA A 4 4.83 -37.79 -33.23
CA ALA A 4 4.46 -38.62 -32.11
C ALA A 4 5.48 -38.53 -30.95
N GLU A 5 6.76 -38.28 -31.26
CA GLU A 5 7.84 -38.13 -30.27
C GLU A 5 7.72 -36.82 -29.52
N THR A 6 7.48 -35.70 -30.21
CA THR A 6 7.22 -34.40 -29.61
C THR A 6 5.95 -34.41 -28.74
N PHE A 7 4.90 -35.12 -29.17
CA PHE A 7 3.67 -35.27 -28.38
C PHE A 7 3.91 -36.06 -27.09
N GLN A 8 4.66 -37.18 -27.17
CA GLN A 8 4.98 -38.00 -26.01
C GLN A 8 5.84 -37.24 -24.97
N THR A 9 6.89 -36.55 -25.47
CA THR A 9 7.74 -35.71 -24.59
C THR A 9 6.96 -34.61 -23.91
N THR A 10 5.99 -33.99 -24.60
CA THR A 10 5.13 -32.97 -24.04
C THR A 10 4.18 -33.53 -22.97
N LEU A 11 3.69 -34.75 -23.16
CA LEU A 11 2.85 -35.44 -22.18
C LEU A 11 3.62 -35.75 -20.88
N GLU A 12 4.84 -36.31 -21.04
CA GLU A 12 5.72 -36.63 -19.90
C GLU A 12 6.10 -35.36 -19.10
N ALA A 13 6.42 -34.25 -19.77
CA ALA A 13 6.67 -32.98 -19.15
C ALA A 13 5.45 -32.48 -18.35
N ARG A 14 4.25 -32.60 -18.94
CA ARG A 14 3.00 -32.23 -18.23
C ARG A 14 2.69 -33.06 -17.00
N GLU A 15 2.95 -34.37 -17.04
CA GLU A 15 2.76 -35.22 -15.86
C GLU A 15 3.76 -34.86 -14.76
N HIS A 16 4.99 -34.50 -15.12
CA HIS A 16 5.98 -33.99 -14.18
C HIS A 16 5.53 -32.65 -13.53
N ASP A 17 5.12 -31.68 -14.36
CA ASP A 17 4.62 -30.39 -13.87
C ASP A 17 3.41 -30.53 -12.95
N LYS A 18 2.51 -31.48 -13.24
CA LYS A 18 1.37 -31.78 -12.35
C LYS A 18 1.82 -32.32 -11.00
N ALA A 19 2.78 -33.25 -11.01
CA ALA A 19 3.31 -33.84 -9.77
C ALA A 19 3.98 -32.75 -8.90
N ASP A 20 4.81 -31.92 -9.52
CA ASP A 20 5.49 -30.80 -8.83
C ASP A 20 4.49 -29.80 -8.23
N LEU A 21 3.45 -29.45 -8.99
CA LEU A 21 2.40 -28.55 -8.51
C LEU A 21 1.63 -29.18 -7.34
N PHE A 22 1.28 -30.47 -7.44
CA PHE A 22 0.55 -31.18 -6.41
C PHE A 22 1.34 -31.26 -5.10
N ASP A 23 2.64 -31.57 -5.19
CA ASP A 23 3.54 -31.58 -4.03
C ASP A 23 3.68 -30.18 -3.41
N LYS A 24 3.70 -29.14 -4.23
CA LYS A 24 3.74 -27.76 -3.78
C LYS A 24 2.47 -27.36 -3.05
N LEU A 25 1.30 -27.80 -3.52
CA LEU A 25 0.02 -27.58 -2.84
C LEU A 25 -0.04 -28.25 -1.47
N LYS A 26 0.53 -29.46 -1.34
CA LYS A 26 0.67 -30.14 -0.04
C LYS A 26 1.64 -29.40 0.87
N HIS A 27 2.81 -29.03 0.36
CA HIS A 27 3.85 -28.36 1.15
C HIS A 27 3.38 -27.00 1.68
N THR A 28 2.53 -26.29 0.93
CA THR A 28 1.96 -25.00 1.34
C THR A 28 0.70 -25.11 2.21
N GLY A 29 0.26 -26.33 2.50
CA GLY A 29 -0.96 -26.59 3.28
C GLY A 29 -2.25 -26.24 2.54
N CYS A 30 -2.19 -26.10 1.22
CA CYS A 30 -3.39 -25.91 0.39
C CYS A 30 -4.13 -27.24 0.16
N LEU A 31 -3.40 -28.37 0.18
CA LEU A 31 -3.96 -29.72 0.18
C LEU A 31 -3.55 -30.47 1.46
N PRO A 32 -4.36 -31.42 1.92
CA PRO A 32 -3.97 -32.34 2.99
C PRO A 32 -2.71 -33.13 2.62
N PRO A 33 -1.84 -33.49 3.57
CA PRO A 33 -0.63 -34.28 3.31
C PRO A 33 -0.90 -35.67 2.69
N ASP A 34 -2.04 -36.24 3.01
CA ASP A 34 -2.52 -37.55 2.55
C ASP A 34 -3.37 -37.49 1.27
N ALA A 35 -3.55 -36.30 0.67
CA ALA A 35 -4.29 -36.17 -0.58
C ALA A 35 -3.63 -36.99 -1.70
N GLU A 36 -4.42 -37.69 -2.48
CA GLU A 36 -3.98 -38.48 -3.65
C GLU A 36 -4.20 -37.64 -4.93
N MET A 37 -3.29 -37.79 -5.89
CA MET A 37 -3.40 -37.09 -7.16
C MET A 37 -4.46 -37.76 -8.05
N SER A 38 -5.52 -37.01 -8.37
CA SER A 38 -6.57 -37.45 -9.31
C SER A 38 -6.19 -37.10 -10.76
N SER A 39 -6.70 -37.87 -11.70
CA SER A 39 -6.62 -37.55 -13.13
C SER A 39 -7.53 -36.38 -13.53
N GLU A 40 -8.55 -36.09 -12.72
CA GLU A 40 -9.53 -35.05 -12.95
C GLU A 40 -9.44 -33.98 -11.85
N ILE A 41 -9.80 -32.74 -12.20
CA ILE A 41 -9.87 -31.63 -11.25
C ILE A 41 -11.21 -31.72 -10.50
N ASP A 42 -11.16 -32.16 -9.27
CA ASP A 42 -12.30 -32.12 -8.35
C ASP A 42 -12.41 -30.78 -7.63
N GLU A 43 -13.47 -30.59 -6.83
CA GLU A 43 -13.71 -29.36 -6.06
C GLU A 43 -12.57 -29.09 -5.06
N THR A 44 -11.98 -30.14 -4.49
CA THR A 44 -10.88 -30.02 -3.53
C THR A 44 -9.61 -29.49 -4.17
N LEU A 45 -9.22 -30.05 -5.31
CA LEU A 45 -8.05 -29.61 -6.07
C LEU A 45 -8.26 -28.20 -6.64
N LEU A 46 -9.46 -27.91 -7.16
CA LEU A 46 -9.80 -26.58 -7.65
C LEU A 46 -9.68 -25.53 -6.54
N THR A 47 -10.20 -25.83 -5.36
CA THR A 47 -10.09 -24.97 -4.17
C THR A 47 -8.64 -24.77 -3.75
N ALA A 48 -7.84 -25.82 -3.77
CA ALA A 48 -6.42 -25.74 -3.41
C ALA A 48 -5.63 -24.87 -4.41
N LEU A 49 -5.91 -24.96 -5.71
CA LEU A 49 -5.30 -24.13 -6.75
C LEU A 49 -5.64 -22.65 -6.57
N HIS A 50 -6.91 -22.33 -6.36
CA HIS A 50 -7.34 -20.95 -6.09
C HIS A 50 -6.76 -20.41 -4.80
N ARG A 51 -6.71 -21.23 -3.74
CA ARG A 51 -6.08 -20.89 -2.46
C ARG A 51 -4.61 -20.56 -2.64
N TYR A 52 -3.86 -21.42 -3.32
CA TYR A 52 -2.45 -21.21 -3.60
C TYR A 52 -2.19 -19.94 -4.40
N ALA A 53 -2.97 -19.71 -5.47
CA ALA A 53 -2.86 -18.50 -6.27
C ALA A 53 -3.25 -17.23 -5.48
N ALA A 54 -4.29 -17.31 -4.61
CA ALA A 54 -4.69 -16.22 -3.74
C ALA A 54 -3.62 -15.87 -2.69
N MET A 55 -2.77 -16.81 -2.30
CA MET A 55 -1.60 -16.58 -1.42
C MET A 55 -0.47 -15.83 -2.12
N SER A 56 -0.56 -15.58 -3.43
CA SER A 56 0.48 -14.84 -4.17
C SER A 56 0.65 -13.41 -3.65
N ARG A 57 1.85 -12.85 -3.85
CA ARG A 57 2.20 -11.46 -3.46
C ARG A 57 1.58 -10.39 -4.36
N SER A 58 0.90 -10.78 -5.43
CA SER A 58 0.27 -9.84 -6.36
C SER A 58 -0.78 -8.98 -5.65
N LYS A 59 -0.80 -7.68 -5.93
CA LYS A 59 -1.85 -6.77 -5.43
C LYS A 59 -3.22 -7.09 -6.05
N LEU A 60 -3.22 -7.63 -7.26
CA LEU A 60 -4.43 -8.04 -7.97
C LEU A 60 -4.40 -9.54 -8.19
N TYR A 61 -5.52 -10.19 -7.95
CA TYR A 61 -5.77 -11.57 -8.29
C TYR A 61 -7.05 -11.63 -9.14
N ALA A 62 -6.89 -11.88 -10.42
CA ALA A 62 -8.02 -12.07 -11.34
C ALA A 62 -8.33 -13.56 -11.46
N VAL A 63 -9.58 -13.92 -11.34
CA VAL A 63 -10.07 -15.28 -11.47
C VAL A 63 -10.99 -15.35 -12.68
N GLN A 64 -10.78 -16.37 -13.53
CA GLN A 64 -11.70 -16.63 -14.63
C GLN A 64 -13.01 -17.18 -14.08
N LEU A 65 -14.12 -16.68 -14.58
CA LEU A 65 -15.46 -17.06 -14.14
C LEU A 65 -15.74 -18.55 -14.36
N GLU A 66 -15.21 -19.09 -15.45
CA GLU A 66 -15.28 -20.50 -15.83
C GLU A 66 -14.63 -21.40 -14.79
N ASN A 67 -13.50 -20.97 -14.26
CA ASN A 67 -12.79 -21.72 -13.21
C ASN A 67 -13.58 -21.71 -11.91
N LEU A 68 -14.24 -20.58 -11.57
CA LEU A 68 -15.11 -20.51 -10.38
C LEU A 68 -16.33 -21.43 -10.50
N LEU A 69 -16.76 -21.74 -11.72
CA LEU A 69 -17.88 -22.64 -12.01
C LEU A 69 -17.43 -24.10 -12.25
N GLY A 70 -16.12 -24.36 -12.14
CA GLY A 70 -15.57 -25.71 -12.34
C GLY A 70 -15.58 -26.19 -13.80
N MET A 71 -15.60 -25.27 -14.77
CA MET A 71 -15.56 -25.63 -16.20
C MET A 71 -14.15 -26.08 -16.59
N SER A 72 -14.04 -27.26 -17.19
CA SER A 72 -12.76 -27.81 -17.66
C SER A 72 -12.46 -27.50 -19.13
N ASP A 73 -13.46 -27.07 -19.87
CA ASP A 73 -13.33 -26.77 -21.29
C ASP A 73 -12.72 -25.38 -21.55
N ASN A 74 -11.76 -25.31 -22.45
CA ASN A 74 -11.19 -24.04 -22.86
C ASN A 74 -12.22 -23.19 -23.64
N LEU A 75 -12.35 -21.91 -23.32
CA LEU A 75 -13.16 -20.94 -24.07
C LEU A 75 -12.54 -20.61 -25.44
N ASN A 76 -11.23 -20.65 -25.50
CA ASN A 76 -10.47 -20.31 -26.69
C ASN A 76 -9.25 -21.23 -26.83
N VAL A 77 -9.06 -21.79 -28.03
CA VAL A 77 -7.85 -22.52 -28.39
C VAL A 77 -7.09 -21.67 -29.41
N PRO A 78 -5.95 -21.07 -29.04
CA PRO A 78 -5.18 -20.23 -29.95
C PRO A 78 -4.73 -20.99 -31.21
N GLY A 79 -4.85 -20.33 -32.36
CA GLY A 79 -4.45 -20.89 -33.65
C GLY A 79 -5.46 -21.87 -34.29
N VAL A 80 -6.62 -22.09 -33.67
CA VAL A 80 -7.69 -22.91 -34.23
C VAL A 80 -8.83 -22.01 -34.69
N SER A 81 -9.04 -21.88 -35.98
CA SER A 81 -10.12 -21.08 -36.58
C SER A 81 -11.37 -21.87 -36.90
N GLU A 82 -11.23 -23.19 -37.13
CA GLU A 82 -12.32 -24.09 -37.48
C GLU A 82 -12.31 -25.36 -36.60
N GLY A 83 -13.49 -25.89 -36.31
CA GLY A 83 -13.62 -27.17 -35.58
C GLY A 83 -13.65 -27.06 -34.06
N TYR A 84 -13.38 -25.88 -33.49
CA TYR A 84 -13.52 -25.59 -32.04
C TYR A 84 -14.38 -24.37 -31.84
N PRO A 85 -15.38 -24.39 -30.89
CA PRO A 85 -16.32 -23.27 -30.66
C PRO A 85 -15.66 -22.17 -29.83
N ASN A 86 -14.62 -21.54 -30.38
CA ASN A 86 -13.95 -20.41 -29.72
C ASN A 86 -14.94 -19.29 -29.38
N TRP A 87 -15.01 -18.87 -28.11
CA TRP A 87 -15.86 -17.80 -27.59
C TRP A 87 -17.37 -18.02 -27.79
N ALA A 88 -17.82 -19.21 -28.17
CA ALA A 88 -19.21 -19.55 -28.46
C ALA A 88 -19.90 -20.35 -27.36
N ARG A 89 -19.20 -20.71 -26.29
CA ARG A 89 -19.77 -21.48 -25.19
C ARG A 89 -20.56 -20.57 -24.26
N LYS A 90 -21.73 -21.05 -23.85
CA LYS A 90 -22.54 -20.40 -22.81
C LYS A 90 -22.12 -20.89 -21.44
N MET A 91 -22.21 -20.03 -20.45
CA MET A 91 -22.06 -20.42 -19.06
C MET A 91 -23.11 -21.47 -18.66
N PRO A 92 -22.74 -22.47 -17.84
CA PRO A 92 -23.68 -23.51 -17.41
C PRO A 92 -24.70 -23.00 -16.40
N VAL A 93 -24.51 -21.80 -15.86
CA VAL A 93 -25.33 -21.15 -14.84
C VAL A 93 -25.78 -19.80 -15.38
N ALA A 94 -27.05 -19.45 -15.18
CA ALA A 94 -27.57 -18.12 -15.53
C ALA A 94 -26.99 -17.05 -14.60
N LEU A 95 -26.87 -15.79 -15.07
CA LEU A 95 -26.28 -14.69 -14.30
C LEU A 95 -27.04 -14.44 -12.99
N GLU A 96 -28.35 -14.61 -13.03
CA GLU A 96 -29.25 -14.44 -11.88
C GLU A 96 -28.99 -15.47 -10.77
N ASP A 97 -28.46 -16.64 -11.14
CA ASP A 97 -28.20 -17.75 -10.21
C ASP A 97 -26.74 -17.69 -9.63
N PHE A 98 -25.86 -16.83 -10.12
CA PHE A 98 -24.48 -16.70 -9.61
C PHE A 98 -24.40 -16.45 -8.11
N PRO A 99 -25.21 -15.57 -7.50
CA PRO A 99 -25.20 -15.34 -6.05
C PRO A 99 -25.56 -16.58 -5.22
N HIS A 100 -26.28 -17.53 -5.85
CA HIS A 100 -26.75 -18.77 -5.21
C HIS A 100 -25.92 -20.01 -5.58
N ASN A 101 -24.93 -19.84 -6.47
CA ASN A 101 -24.06 -20.96 -6.86
C ASN A 101 -23.08 -21.29 -5.73
N ARG A 102 -23.24 -22.50 -5.16
CA ARG A 102 -22.48 -22.95 -4.00
C ARG A 102 -20.97 -23.02 -4.27
N LEU A 103 -20.56 -23.59 -5.42
CA LEU A 103 -19.15 -23.74 -5.77
C LEU A 103 -18.48 -22.37 -5.91
N MET A 104 -19.06 -21.50 -6.73
CA MET A 104 -18.57 -20.14 -6.93
C MET A 104 -18.54 -19.34 -5.61
N GLY A 105 -19.60 -19.39 -4.83
CA GLY A 105 -19.67 -18.71 -3.53
C GLY A 105 -18.61 -19.21 -2.56
N GLY A 106 -18.39 -20.52 -2.48
CA GLY A 106 -17.33 -21.13 -1.67
C GLY A 106 -15.93 -20.72 -2.09
N GLN A 107 -15.65 -20.71 -3.40
CA GLN A 107 -14.36 -20.27 -3.95
C GLN A 107 -14.10 -18.77 -3.64
N LEU A 108 -15.07 -17.91 -3.88
CA LEU A 108 -14.94 -16.47 -3.60
C LEU A 108 -14.76 -16.18 -2.12
N ALA A 109 -15.50 -16.86 -1.24
CA ALA A 109 -15.34 -16.73 0.20
C ALA A 109 -13.96 -17.15 0.66
N MET A 110 -13.46 -18.30 0.20
CA MET A 110 -12.12 -18.80 0.51
C MET A 110 -11.03 -17.84 -0.01
N ILE A 111 -11.14 -17.36 -1.26
CA ILE A 111 -10.19 -16.37 -1.82
C ILE A 111 -10.20 -15.10 -0.97
N GLY A 112 -11.38 -14.61 -0.60
CA GLY A 112 -11.56 -13.47 0.30
C GLY A 112 -10.87 -13.72 1.63
N GLU A 113 -11.14 -14.83 2.28
CA GLU A 113 -10.51 -15.19 3.57
C GLU A 113 -8.98 -15.25 3.50
N VAL A 114 -8.41 -15.91 2.48
CA VAL A 114 -6.96 -16.01 2.29
C VAL A 114 -6.33 -14.64 2.08
N ARG A 115 -6.98 -13.78 1.27
CA ARG A 115 -6.50 -12.42 0.99
C ARG A 115 -6.70 -11.48 2.17
N MET A 116 -7.75 -11.67 2.98
CA MET A 116 -8.04 -10.88 4.18
C MET A 116 -7.14 -11.29 5.36
N LYS A 117 -6.92 -12.59 5.62
CA LYS A 117 -6.01 -13.05 6.70
C LYS A 117 -4.59 -12.50 6.56
N LYS A 118 -4.20 -12.10 5.36
CA LYS A 118 -2.89 -11.49 5.10
C LYS A 118 -2.78 -10.05 5.62
N ASN A 119 -3.90 -9.41 5.96
CA ASN A 119 -3.95 -8.02 6.41
C ASN A 119 -4.31 -7.87 7.89
N SER A 120 -4.59 -8.95 8.62
CA SER A 120 -5.00 -8.88 10.02
C SER A 120 -3.79 -8.84 10.96
N ARG A 121 -3.79 -7.84 11.84
CA ARG A 121 -2.82 -7.55 12.91
C ARG A 121 -1.36 -7.58 12.50
N MET A 122 -0.75 -6.40 12.40
CA MET A 122 0.71 -6.30 12.28
C MET A 122 1.35 -7.02 13.47
N LYS A 123 2.19 -7.99 13.16
CA LYS A 123 2.98 -8.74 14.13
C LYS A 123 4.27 -7.98 14.44
N PRO A 124 4.93 -8.21 15.58
CA PRO A 124 6.28 -7.74 15.82
C PRO A 124 7.21 -8.06 14.65
N TYR A 125 8.19 -7.20 14.36
CA TYR A 125 9.05 -7.29 13.17
C TYR A 125 9.62 -8.71 12.92
N HIS A 126 9.98 -9.42 13.97
CA HIS A 126 10.53 -10.78 13.87
C HIS A 126 9.51 -11.85 13.45
N GLU A 127 8.22 -11.59 13.59
CA GLU A 127 7.11 -12.45 13.15
C GLU A 127 6.54 -12.07 11.79
N LEU A 128 6.98 -10.95 11.22
CA LEU A 128 6.54 -10.51 9.89
C LEU A 128 6.99 -11.49 8.81
N ASP A 129 6.18 -11.67 7.79
CA ASP A 129 6.63 -12.36 6.57
C ASP A 129 7.61 -11.48 5.77
N GLN A 130 8.26 -12.06 4.75
CA GLN A 130 9.27 -11.33 3.99
C GLN A 130 8.71 -10.08 3.29
N VAL A 131 7.45 -10.09 2.84
CA VAL A 131 6.83 -8.93 2.17
C VAL A 131 6.58 -7.81 3.15
N GLU A 132 6.08 -8.17 4.33
CA GLU A 132 5.83 -7.21 5.41
C GLU A 132 7.14 -6.58 5.87
N ARG A 133 8.21 -7.38 6.01
CA ARG A 133 9.56 -6.87 6.31
C ARG A 133 10.06 -5.94 5.21
N ASP A 134 9.97 -6.33 3.94
CA ASP A 134 10.40 -5.51 2.82
C ASP A 134 9.63 -4.18 2.78
N THR A 135 8.34 -4.21 3.14
CA THR A 135 7.52 -3.00 3.28
C THR A 135 8.03 -2.12 4.41
N VAL A 136 8.25 -2.66 5.60
CA VAL A 136 8.80 -1.92 6.75
C VAL A 136 10.19 -1.38 6.43
N GLU A 137 11.08 -2.17 5.81
CA GLU A 137 12.38 -1.69 5.36
C GLU A 137 12.26 -0.53 4.37
N SER A 138 11.31 -0.60 3.43
CA SER A 138 11.09 0.49 2.47
C SER A 138 10.63 1.79 3.12
N LEU A 139 9.92 1.74 4.26
CA LEU A 139 9.58 2.92 5.05
C LEU A 139 10.85 3.58 5.63
N PHE A 140 11.72 2.80 6.27
CA PHE A 140 12.96 3.31 6.88
C PHE A 140 13.97 3.80 5.86
N LEU A 141 14.06 3.14 4.71
CA LEU A 141 14.88 3.58 3.59
C LEU A 141 14.23 4.75 2.82
N ALA A 142 12.99 5.06 3.17
CA ALA A 142 12.14 6.01 2.47
C ALA A 142 12.10 5.75 0.94
N THR A 143 11.97 4.47 0.59
CA THR A 143 11.84 3.99 -0.81
C THR A 143 10.43 3.48 -1.11
N HIS A 144 9.52 3.55 -0.14
CA HIS A 144 8.12 3.16 -0.34
C HIS A 144 7.48 4.09 -1.38
N SER A 145 6.78 3.51 -2.35
CA SER A 145 6.25 4.25 -3.51
C SER A 145 5.10 5.20 -3.18
N ASP A 146 4.37 4.94 -2.10
CA ASP A 146 3.24 5.76 -1.64
C ASP A 146 3.04 5.57 -0.12
N LEU A 147 3.60 6.48 0.67
CA LEU A 147 3.47 6.42 2.13
C LEU A 147 2.05 6.76 2.60
N PHE A 148 1.32 7.60 1.87
CA PHE A 148 -0.05 7.97 2.23
C PHE A 148 -1.05 6.83 2.04
N ALA A 149 -0.75 5.86 1.18
CA ALA A 149 -1.52 4.62 1.06
C ALA A 149 -1.22 3.60 2.18
N TYR A 150 -0.20 3.85 3.02
CA TYR A 150 0.23 2.91 4.05
C TYR A 150 0.25 3.50 5.46
N LEU A 151 0.81 4.70 5.65
CA LEU A 151 0.83 5.42 6.93
C LEU A 151 -0.48 6.19 7.12
N GLY A 152 -0.80 6.52 8.39
CA GLY A 152 -2.06 7.13 8.75
C GLY A 152 -3.16 6.11 9.06
N ARG A 153 -4.41 6.57 9.06
CA ARG A 153 -5.60 5.74 9.34
C ARG A 153 -6.08 5.05 8.08
N HIS A 154 -6.16 3.72 8.12
CA HIS A 154 -6.64 2.90 7.03
C HIS A 154 -7.63 1.85 7.49
N ARG A 155 -8.64 1.60 6.68
CA ARG A 155 -9.58 0.50 6.91
C ARG A 155 -9.03 -0.77 6.29
N LEU A 156 -8.96 -1.82 7.08
CA LEU A 156 -8.59 -3.15 6.62
C LEU A 156 -9.76 -3.81 5.90
N ALA A 157 -9.46 -4.81 5.09
CA ALA A 157 -10.48 -5.56 4.34
C ALA A 157 -11.50 -6.26 5.26
N GLU A 158 -11.11 -6.60 6.48
CA GLU A 158 -11.97 -7.24 7.50
C GLU A 158 -12.90 -6.25 8.22
N GLY A 159 -12.79 -4.97 7.92
CA GLY A 159 -13.60 -3.92 8.51
C GLY A 159 -12.92 -3.17 9.66
N ASP A 160 -11.89 -3.73 10.27
CA ASP A 160 -11.08 -3.07 11.30
C ASP A 160 -10.37 -1.85 10.72
N GLU A 161 -10.15 -0.85 11.55
CA GLU A 161 -9.35 0.31 11.20
C GLU A 161 -8.02 0.28 11.95
N VAL A 162 -6.95 0.66 11.27
CA VAL A 162 -5.61 0.74 11.84
C VAL A 162 -5.01 2.11 11.63
N VAL A 163 -4.18 2.54 12.57
CA VAL A 163 -3.28 3.69 12.41
C VAL A 163 -1.85 3.16 12.37
N ARG A 164 -1.12 3.51 11.32
CA ARG A 164 0.31 3.19 11.18
C ARG A 164 1.12 4.47 11.19
N THR A 165 2.14 4.53 12.03
CA THR A 165 2.98 5.72 12.15
C THR A 165 4.47 5.35 12.11
N LEU A 166 5.26 6.21 11.48
CA LEU A 166 6.72 6.11 11.48
C LEU A 166 7.29 7.31 12.22
N ILE A 167 7.70 7.10 13.46
CA ILE A 167 8.22 8.14 14.36
C ILE A 167 9.55 7.67 14.92
N PRO A 168 10.65 8.00 14.20
CA PRO A 168 12.00 7.64 14.67
C PRO A 168 12.29 8.14 16.07
N ASN A 169 12.98 7.33 16.86
CA ASN A 169 13.38 7.60 18.23
C ASN A 169 12.24 7.71 19.27
N ALA A 170 10.99 7.45 18.89
CA ALA A 170 9.91 7.35 19.87
C ALA A 170 10.02 6.05 20.68
N SER A 171 9.77 6.14 21.98
CA SER A 171 9.65 4.98 22.88
C SER A 171 8.23 4.40 22.87
N GLY A 172 7.22 5.22 22.59
CA GLY A 172 5.83 4.79 22.51
C GLY A 172 4.93 5.85 21.85
N VAL A 173 3.82 5.38 21.30
CA VAL A 173 2.79 6.24 20.66
C VAL A 173 1.43 5.77 21.14
N ASP A 174 0.61 6.69 21.67
CA ASP A 174 -0.79 6.45 21.93
C ASP A 174 -1.65 7.20 20.92
N ILE A 175 -2.70 6.55 20.48
CA ILE A 175 -3.74 7.16 19.65
C ILE A 175 -4.76 7.77 20.60
N VAL A 176 -4.95 9.06 20.49
CA VAL A 176 -5.85 9.80 21.38
C VAL A 176 -6.99 10.46 20.61
N ASN A 177 -8.12 10.63 21.26
CA ASN A 177 -9.22 11.42 20.73
C ASN A 177 -8.76 12.86 20.51
N ARG A 178 -8.95 13.36 19.32
CA ARG A 178 -8.49 14.68 18.91
C ARG A 178 -9.15 15.80 19.71
N GLU A 179 -10.39 15.66 20.13
CA GLU A 179 -11.12 16.68 20.88
C GLU A 179 -10.87 16.58 22.39
N SER A 180 -11.10 15.39 22.96
CA SER A 180 -11.00 15.20 24.41
C SER A 180 -9.57 14.97 24.92
N GLY A 181 -8.67 14.46 24.07
CA GLY A 181 -7.32 14.06 24.47
C GLY A 181 -7.25 12.70 25.19
N GLU A 182 -8.39 12.04 25.37
CA GLU A 182 -8.44 10.72 25.99
C GLU A 182 -7.80 9.64 25.08
N VAL A 183 -7.11 8.69 25.70
CA VAL A 183 -6.49 7.59 24.97
C VAL A 183 -7.57 6.68 24.39
N ILE A 184 -7.58 6.53 23.06
CA ILE A 184 -8.44 5.59 22.34
C ILE A 184 -7.80 4.19 22.43
N THR A 185 -6.51 4.10 22.08
CA THR A 185 -5.73 2.85 22.13
C THR A 185 -4.24 3.17 22.13
N SER A 186 -3.44 2.29 22.71
CA SER A 186 -1.98 2.36 22.60
C SER A 186 -1.51 1.60 21.37
N SER A 187 -0.50 2.12 20.68
CA SER A 187 0.08 1.43 19.55
C SER A 187 1.12 0.41 19.97
N GLU A 188 1.23 -0.66 19.21
CA GLU A 188 2.30 -1.63 19.31
C GLU A 188 3.52 -1.16 18.52
N LYS A 189 4.70 -1.22 19.13
CA LYS A 189 5.97 -0.93 18.47
C LYS A 189 6.39 -2.16 17.69
N VAL A 190 6.18 -2.13 16.38
CA VAL A 190 6.46 -3.26 15.48
C VAL A 190 7.96 -3.35 15.17
N ASP A 191 8.63 -2.22 15.05
CA ASP A 191 10.08 -2.14 14.79
C ASP A 191 10.74 -1.11 15.71
N GLU A 192 11.90 -1.47 16.27
CA GLU A 192 12.65 -0.64 17.23
C GLU A 192 13.09 0.70 16.65
N ARG A 193 13.18 0.82 15.35
CA ARG A 193 13.52 2.07 14.65
C ARG A 193 12.38 3.11 14.66
N GLY A 194 11.20 2.75 15.20
CA GLY A 194 10.09 3.67 15.42
C GLY A 194 8.89 3.47 14.49
N PHE A 195 8.61 2.25 14.07
CA PHE A 195 7.38 1.92 13.38
C PHE A 195 6.34 1.36 14.35
N PHE A 196 5.18 2.01 14.38
CA PHE A 196 4.09 1.71 15.31
C PHE A 196 2.79 1.42 14.57
N VAL A 197 2.00 0.50 15.13
CA VAL A 197 0.68 0.14 14.61
C VAL A 197 -0.33 0.08 15.76
N ALA A 198 -1.47 0.69 15.56
CA ALA A 198 -2.59 0.64 16.48
C ALA A 198 -3.84 0.13 15.75
N VAL A 199 -4.56 -0.81 16.35
CA VAL A 199 -5.90 -1.20 15.90
C VAL A 199 -6.91 -0.30 16.62
N LEU A 200 -7.76 0.36 15.86
CA LEU A 200 -8.80 1.22 16.40
C LEU A 200 -10.05 0.40 16.74
N PRO A 201 -10.77 0.76 17.80
CA PRO A 201 -12.10 0.20 18.06
C PRO A 201 -13.10 0.65 16.98
N ASP A 202 -14.19 -0.09 16.86
CA ASP A 202 -15.29 0.28 15.97
C ASP A 202 -15.78 1.70 16.25
N SER A 203 -16.01 2.45 15.17
CA SER A 203 -16.47 3.84 15.24
C SER A 203 -15.54 4.78 16.03
N ALA A 204 -14.23 4.54 16.00
CA ALA A 204 -13.26 5.41 16.63
C ALA A 204 -13.38 6.86 16.12
N PRO A 205 -13.36 7.86 17.01
CA PRO A 205 -13.42 9.27 16.64
C PRO A 205 -12.18 9.70 15.86
N ASP A 206 -12.14 10.98 15.47
CA ASP A 206 -10.94 11.62 14.96
C ASP A 206 -9.82 11.55 16.01
N TYR A 207 -8.60 11.36 15.52
CA TYR A 207 -7.46 11.08 16.36
C TYR A 207 -6.32 12.10 16.21
N ALA A 208 -5.49 12.14 17.25
CA ALA A 208 -4.15 12.71 17.27
C ALA A 208 -3.19 11.68 17.89
N LEU A 209 -1.91 11.99 17.86
CA LEU A 209 -0.85 11.15 18.40
C LEU A 209 -0.31 11.75 19.70
N ASN A 210 -0.18 10.94 20.74
CA ASN A 210 0.61 11.26 21.94
C ASN A 210 1.92 10.48 21.86
N ILE A 211 3.02 11.16 21.61
CA ILE A 211 4.33 10.58 21.32
C ILE A 211 5.22 10.70 22.54
N ARG A 212 5.76 9.60 23.02
CA ARG A 212 6.79 9.57 24.07
C ARG A 212 8.16 9.30 23.45
N TYR A 213 9.13 10.14 23.74
CA TYR A 213 10.52 9.96 23.29
C TYR A 213 11.43 9.32 24.34
N ALA A 214 10.97 9.26 25.61
CA ALA A 214 11.57 8.46 26.68
C ALA A 214 10.45 7.88 27.55
N GLU A 215 10.74 6.81 28.29
CA GLU A 215 9.72 6.10 29.07
C GLU A 215 9.04 7.01 30.10
N ASP A 216 9.81 7.86 30.77
CA ASP A 216 9.31 8.79 31.81
C ASP A 216 9.04 10.22 31.29
N ALA A 217 9.11 10.46 29.98
CA ALA A 217 8.86 11.79 29.42
C ALA A 217 7.36 12.05 29.26
N GLU A 218 6.96 13.30 29.52
CA GLU A 218 5.61 13.75 29.19
C GLU A 218 5.37 13.57 27.66
N PRO A 219 4.23 13.02 27.25
CA PRO A 219 3.93 12.82 25.86
C PRO A 219 3.75 14.14 25.11
N VAL A 220 4.32 14.22 23.93
CA VAL A 220 4.12 15.35 23.02
C VAL A 220 2.93 15.01 22.13
N ARG A 221 1.93 15.89 22.13
CA ARG A 221 0.77 15.73 21.27
C ARG A 221 1.03 16.33 19.90
N GLU A 222 0.87 15.51 18.86
CA GLU A 222 1.02 15.90 17.45
C GLU A 222 -0.16 15.41 16.62
N GLU A 223 -0.51 16.16 15.59
CA GLU A 223 -1.42 15.69 14.54
C GLU A 223 -0.65 14.79 13.58
N ASP A 224 -1.27 13.73 13.09
CA ASP A 224 -0.65 12.85 12.09
C ASP A 224 -0.70 13.49 10.69
N PRO A 225 0.44 13.83 10.07
CA PRO A 225 0.44 14.46 8.75
C PRO A 225 -0.10 13.54 7.64
N TYR A 226 -0.03 12.23 7.83
CA TYR A 226 -0.50 11.25 6.84
C TYR A 226 -2.02 11.03 6.83
N ARG A 227 -2.76 11.62 7.78
CA ARG A 227 -4.22 11.57 7.78
C ARG A 227 -4.86 12.57 6.81
N PHE A 228 -4.13 13.60 6.39
CA PHE A 228 -4.67 14.67 5.57
C PHE A 228 -4.64 14.34 4.08
N GLY A 229 -5.68 14.77 3.37
CA GLY A 229 -5.70 14.79 1.92
C GLY A 229 -4.68 15.78 1.34
N SER A 230 -4.56 15.80 0.01
CA SER A 230 -3.80 16.85 -0.68
C SER A 230 -4.54 18.18 -0.58
N ALA A 231 -3.80 19.28 -0.35
CA ALA A 231 -4.35 20.63 -0.48
C ALA A 231 -4.29 21.15 -1.93
N LEU A 232 -3.64 20.41 -2.83
CA LEU A 232 -3.59 20.72 -4.25
C LEU A 232 -4.97 20.52 -4.88
N LYS A 233 -5.56 21.57 -5.45
CA LYS A 233 -6.87 21.52 -6.10
C LYS A 233 -6.76 20.93 -7.51
N ASP A 234 -7.80 20.26 -7.98
CA ASP A 234 -7.84 19.62 -9.30
C ASP A 234 -7.52 20.59 -10.43
N MET A 235 -8.07 21.82 -10.37
CA MET A 235 -7.81 22.85 -11.40
C MET A 235 -6.34 23.27 -11.41
N ASP A 236 -5.73 23.49 -10.26
CA ASP A 236 -4.32 23.87 -10.14
C ASP A 236 -3.42 22.73 -10.61
N SER A 237 -3.77 21.48 -10.21
CA SER A 237 -3.09 20.28 -10.67
C SER A 237 -3.11 20.15 -12.19
N TRP A 238 -4.27 20.35 -12.81
CA TRP A 238 -4.41 20.30 -14.26
C TRP A 238 -3.63 21.43 -14.97
N LEU A 239 -3.71 22.67 -14.47
CA LEU A 239 -2.98 23.82 -15.05
C LEU A 239 -1.45 23.64 -14.94
N LEU A 240 -0.98 23.06 -13.84
CA LEU A 240 0.45 22.75 -13.65
C LEU A 240 0.91 21.62 -14.59
N ALA A 241 0.11 20.57 -14.77
CA ALA A 241 0.38 19.49 -15.73
C ALA A 241 0.48 20.01 -17.18
N GLU A 242 -0.41 20.92 -17.57
CA GLU A 242 -0.43 21.55 -18.89
C GLU A 242 0.67 22.63 -19.08
N GLY A 243 1.39 23.00 -18.03
CA GLY A 243 2.35 24.11 -18.06
C GLY A 243 1.69 25.49 -18.30
N LYS A 244 0.41 25.62 -17.97
CA LYS A 244 -0.41 26.82 -18.20
C LYS A 244 -0.75 27.59 -16.93
N HIS A 245 -0.24 27.16 -15.77
CA HIS A 245 -0.48 27.84 -14.51
C HIS A 245 0.31 29.16 -14.45
N LEU A 246 -0.37 30.31 -14.56
CA LEU A 246 0.28 31.62 -14.62
C LEU A 246 0.84 32.11 -13.26
N ARG A 247 0.42 31.46 -12.15
CA ARG A 247 0.81 31.84 -10.79
C ARG A 247 1.23 30.59 -9.97
N PRO A 248 2.21 29.83 -10.45
CA PRO A 248 2.61 28.61 -9.75
C PRO A 248 3.11 28.86 -8.31
N TYR A 249 3.59 30.07 -8.03
CA TYR A 249 4.03 30.51 -6.70
C TYR A 249 2.90 30.61 -5.67
N GLU A 250 1.64 30.61 -6.07
CA GLU A 250 0.48 30.55 -5.15
C GLU A 250 0.22 29.12 -4.65
N ILE A 251 0.81 28.12 -5.31
CA ILE A 251 0.61 26.69 -5.03
C ILE A 251 1.91 26.01 -4.60
N LEU A 252 3.01 26.27 -5.34
CA LEU A 252 4.32 25.71 -5.04
C LEU A 252 5.00 26.54 -3.95
N GLY A 253 5.77 25.87 -3.11
CA GLY A 253 6.41 26.45 -1.94
C GLY A 253 5.71 26.05 -0.66
N ALA A 254 5.75 26.91 0.35
CA ALA A 254 5.15 26.71 1.68
C ALA A 254 4.02 27.71 1.91
N HIS A 255 2.80 27.24 2.06
CA HIS A 255 1.62 28.09 2.22
C HIS A 255 0.84 27.70 3.49
N PHE A 256 0.47 28.70 4.31
CA PHE A 256 -0.45 28.45 5.41
C PHE A 256 -1.79 27.94 4.88
N ALA A 257 -2.26 26.87 5.46
CA ALA A 257 -3.51 26.22 5.11
C ALA A 257 -4.25 25.72 6.37
N GLU A 258 -5.53 25.46 6.20
CA GLU A 258 -6.35 24.80 7.21
C GLU A 258 -7.05 23.62 6.55
N LEU A 259 -6.74 22.40 7.00
CA LEU A 259 -7.38 21.16 6.54
C LEU A 259 -8.05 20.46 7.73
N ASP A 260 -9.29 20.04 7.55
CA ASP A 260 -10.11 19.40 8.59
C ASP A 260 -10.11 20.14 9.94
N GLY A 261 -10.12 21.49 9.89
CA GLY A 261 -10.07 22.36 11.08
C GLY A 261 -8.70 22.40 11.77
N VAL A 262 -7.65 21.90 11.12
CA VAL A 262 -6.27 21.96 11.61
C VAL A 262 -5.48 22.98 10.83
N LYS A 263 -4.83 23.89 11.54
CA LYS A 263 -3.92 24.89 10.95
C LYS A 263 -2.52 24.31 10.80
N GLY A 264 -1.90 24.57 9.66
CA GLY A 264 -0.57 24.11 9.34
C GLY A 264 -0.02 24.77 8.08
N VAL A 265 0.95 24.13 7.47
CA VAL A 265 1.57 24.58 6.22
C VAL A 265 1.46 23.48 5.17
N HIS A 266 0.96 23.82 4.03
CA HIS A 266 1.03 23.00 2.81
C HIS A 266 2.34 23.29 2.11
N PHE A 267 3.14 22.24 1.91
CA PHE A 267 4.38 22.29 1.15
C PHE A 267 4.14 21.59 -0.19
N ALA A 268 4.55 22.23 -1.27
CA ALA A 268 4.47 21.66 -2.60
C ALA A 268 5.71 22.02 -3.44
N VAL A 269 6.27 21.03 -4.15
CA VAL A 269 7.43 21.23 -5.03
C VAL A 269 7.32 20.37 -6.28
N TRP A 270 7.75 20.94 -7.41
CA TRP A 270 7.83 20.22 -8.67
C TRP A 270 9.19 19.51 -8.78
N ALA A 271 9.17 18.18 -8.76
CA ALA A 271 10.35 17.33 -8.85
C ALA A 271 10.01 16.00 -9.57
N PRO A 272 9.69 16.01 -10.86
CA PRO A 272 9.12 14.86 -11.59
C PRO A 272 10.08 13.67 -11.67
N ASN A 273 11.39 13.90 -11.57
CA ASN A 273 12.43 12.86 -11.66
C ASN A 273 12.90 12.36 -10.29
N ALA A 274 12.33 12.87 -9.21
CA ALA A 274 12.69 12.43 -7.87
C ALA A 274 12.08 11.04 -7.58
N GLN A 275 12.82 10.20 -6.88
CA GLN A 275 12.29 8.95 -6.31
C GLN A 275 11.56 9.23 -5.00
N ARG A 276 11.98 10.27 -4.26
CA ARG A 276 11.41 10.71 -3.00
C ARG A 276 11.68 12.20 -2.81
N VAL A 277 10.72 12.87 -2.20
CA VAL A 277 10.90 14.20 -1.64
C VAL A 277 10.38 14.22 -0.21
N SER A 278 11.13 14.79 0.71
CA SER A 278 10.71 15.00 2.10
C SER A 278 10.89 16.47 2.47
N VAL A 279 10.03 16.96 3.35
CA VAL A 279 10.27 18.26 4.00
C VAL A 279 11.06 18.04 5.28
N ILE A 280 12.20 18.68 5.39
CA ILE A 280 13.06 18.66 6.57
C ILE A 280 13.17 20.06 7.16
N GLY A 281 13.18 20.17 8.47
CA GLY A 281 13.24 21.46 9.13
C GLY A 281 13.33 21.34 10.65
N GLU A 282 13.29 22.48 11.35
CA GLU A 282 13.34 22.53 12.81
C GLU A 282 12.22 21.73 13.46
N PHE A 283 11.04 21.68 12.82
CA PHE A 283 9.84 21.01 13.34
C PHE A 283 9.92 19.47 13.29
N ASN A 284 10.93 18.89 12.63
CA ASN A 284 11.14 17.45 12.59
C ASN A 284 12.60 17.03 12.79
N ASN A 285 13.41 17.91 13.41
CA ASN A 285 14.83 17.67 13.66
C ASN A 285 15.64 17.36 12.38
N TRP A 286 15.22 17.92 11.25
CA TRP A 286 15.85 17.72 9.95
C TRP A 286 15.86 16.25 9.48
N ASP A 287 14.90 15.45 9.95
CA ASP A 287 14.79 14.01 9.62
C ASP A 287 13.85 13.78 8.44
N GLY A 288 14.43 13.44 7.27
CA GLY A 288 13.68 13.20 6.04
C GLY A 288 12.77 11.96 6.04
N ARG A 289 12.80 11.13 7.10
CA ARG A 289 11.90 9.99 7.25
C ARG A 289 10.50 10.39 7.78
N ARG A 290 10.39 11.57 8.42
CA ARG A 290 9.16 11.98 9.12
C ARG A 290 8.09 12.61 8.25
N HIS A 291 8.47 13.36 7.23
CA HIS A 291 7.54 14.12 6.39
C HIS A 291 7.84 13.88 4.90
N VAL A 292 7.70 12.62 4.50
CA VAL A 292 7.82 12.24 3.08
C VAL A 292 6.55 12.64 2.35
N MET A 293 6.72 13.35 1.24
CA MET A 293 5.64 13.96 0.49
C MET A 293 4.92 12.95 -0.42
N ARG A 294 3.67 13.24 -0.74
CA ARG A 294 2.85 12.50 -1.72
C ARG A 294 3.26 12.90 -3.14
N PHE A 295 3.41 11.93 -4.01
CA PHE A 295 3.73 12.16 -5.41
C PHE A 295 2.48 12.16 -6.30
N HIS A 296 2.28 13.24 -7.05
CA HIS A 296 1.25 13.37 -8.08
C HIS A 296 1.85 13.04 -9.45
N ARG A 297 1.57 11.83 -9.94
CA ARG A 297 2.16 11.31 -11.19
C ARG A 297 1.80 12.12 -12.43
N ASP A 298 0.61 12.74 -12.42
CA ASP A 298 0.06 13.44 -13.58
C ASP A 298 0.76 14.77 -13.85
N ASN A 299 1.37 15.39 -12.83
CA ASN A 299 1.99 16.71 -12.95
C ASN A 299 3.42 16.80 -12.39
N GLY A 300 3.93 15.72 -11.79
CA GLY A 300 5.29 15.69 -11.23
C GLY A 300 5.48 16.49 -9.94
N ILE A 301 4.39 16.82 -9.24
CA ILE A 301 4.39 17.57 -7.99
C ILE A 301 4.43 16.61 -6.82
N TRP A 302 5.16 17.03 -5.80
CA TRP A 302 5.17 16.43 -4.47
C TRP A 302 4.51 17.40 -3.51
N ASP A 303 3.58 16.93 -2.67
CA ASP A 303 2.93 17.74 -1.64
C ASP A 303 2.77 17.03 -0.30
N ILE A 304 2.71 17.83 0.76
CA ILE A 304 2.32 17.39 2.10
C ILE A 304 1.77 18.58 2.89
N PHE A 305 0.74 18.30 3.71
CA PHE A 305 0.30 19.24 4.74
C PHE A 305 0.92 18.84 6.09
N ILE A 306 1.64 19.77 6.71
CA ILE A 306 2.28 19.57 8.00
C ILE A 306 1.62 20.48 9.04
N PRO A 307 0.91 19.91 10.03
CA PRO A 307 0.27 20.64 11.10
C PRO A 307 1.24 21.42 11.97
N ALA A 308 0.76 22.49 12.58
CA ALA A 308 1.42 23.26 13.63
C ALA A 308 2.81 23.87 13.28
N VAL A 309 3.21 23.85 12.01
CA VAL A 309 4.44 24.55 11.58
C VAL A 309 4.25 26.05 11.78
N LYS A 310 5.24 26.68 12.42
CA LYS A 310 5.19 28.09 12.81
C LYS A 310 5.71 28.99 11.69
N LEU A 311 5.29 30.25 11.74
CA LEU A 311 5.88 31.29 10.89
C LEU A 311 7.40 31.40 11.16
N ASN A 312 8.18 31.57 10.10
CA ASN A 312 9.64 31.62 10.10
C ASN A 312 10.35 30.33 10.55
N ALA A 313 9.66 29.17 10.55
CA ALA A 313 10.32 27.90 10.70
C ALA A 313 11.25 27.62 9.52
N LEU A 314 12.49 27.27 9.80
CA LEU A 314 13.47 26.95 8.74
C LEU A 314 13.23 25.54 8.20
N TYR A 315 13.26 25.41 6.87
CA TYR A 315 13.07 24.12 6.20
C TYR A 315 13.86 24.01 4.90
N LYS A 316 13.96 22.80 4.38
CA LYS A 316 14.46 22.44 3.04
C LYS A 316 13.66 21.27 2.48
N PHE A 317 13.83 21.03 1.19
CA PHE A 317 13.44 19.75 0.58
C PHE A 317 14.64 18.82 0.53
N GLU A 318 14.48 17.62 1.12
CA GLU A 318 15.40 16.52 0.94
C GLU A 318 14.92 15.69 -0.24
N ILE A 319 15.71 15.64 -1.30
CA ILE A 319 15.34 15.00 -2.57
C ILE A 319 16.25 13.81 -2.80
N ARG A 320 15.67 12.64 -2.99
CA ARG A 320 16.37 11.46 -3.51
C ARG A 320 16.17 11.42 -5.03
N ASP A 321 17.26 11.52 -5.77
CA ASP A 321 17.25 11.51 -7.22
C ASP A 321 17.11 10.08 -7.81
N ALA A 322 17.02 9.99 -9.15
CA ALA A 322 16.88 8.73 -9.87
C ALA A 322 18.05 7.75 -9.67
N ASN A 323 19.23 8.25 -9.27
CA ASN A 323 20.40 7.43 -8.99
C ASN A 323 20.45 6.96 -7.52
N GLY A 324 19.53 7.46 -6.69
CA GLY A 324 19.46 7.16 -5.26
C GLY A 324 20.26 8.14 -4.39
N ASP A 325 20.92 9.15 -4.99
CA ASP A 325 21.63 10.19 -4.24
C ASP A 325 20.65 11.10 -3.51
N VAL A 326 20.96 11.43 -2.26
CA VAL A 326 20.16 12.32 -1.42
C VAL A 326 20.76 13.69 -1.38
N ARG A 327 19.97 14.71 -1.66
CA ARG A 327 20.40 16.12 -1.69
C ARG A 327 19.39 17.03 -1.01
N GLU A 328 19.87 17.95 -0.21
CA GLU A 328 19.08 19.02 0.36
C GLU A 328 19.01 20.22 -0.61
N LYS A 329 17.82 20.74 -0.81
CA LYS A 329 17.55 21.90 -1.67
C LYS A 329 16.71 22.94 -0.93
N ALA A 330 17.10 24.21 -1.08
CA ALA A 330 16.23 25.32 -0.73
C ALA A 330 14.98 25.30 -1.59
N ASP A 331 13.90 25.83 -1.08
CA ASP A 331 12.67 25.99 -1.83
C ASP A 331 12.80 27.09 -2.89
N PRO A 332 12.58 26.79 -4.18
CA PRO A 332 12.65 27.81 -5.23
C PRO A 332 11.53 28.85 -5.15
N TYR A 333 10.45 28.57 -4.40
CA TYR A 333 9.31 29.46 -4.19
C TYR A 333 9.25 30.03 -2.76
N ALA A 334 10.34 29.93 -2.00
CA ALA A 334 10.39 30.42 -0.63
C ALA A 334 10.11 31.94 -0.54
N PHE A 335 9.37 32.35 0.49
CA PHE A 335 9.12 33.76 0.79
C PHE A 335 10.35 34.44 1.43
N GLY A 336 11.27 33.67 1.99
CA GLY A 336 12.52 34.12 2.59
C GLY A 336 13.56 33.03 2.52
N ALA A 337 14.82 33.40 2.68
CA ALA A 337 15.94 32.45 2.72
C ALA A 337 17.02 32.96 3.69
N GLU A 338 17.75 32.05 4.28
CA GLU A 338 18.91 32.38 5.09
C GLU A 338 20.04 33.00 4.25
N LEU A 339 20.85 33.81 4.91
CA LEU A 339 22.08 34.34 4.30
C LEU A 339 23.13 33.23 4.24
N ARG A 340 23.86 33.17 3.10
CA ARG A 340 24.99 32.24 2.93
C ARG A 340 26.01 32.39 4.07
N PRO A 341 26.58 31.28 4.57
CA PRO A 341 26.67 29.91 3.99
C PRO A 341 25.46 28.99 4.27
N THR A 342 24.53 29.38 5.11
CA THR A 342 23.28 28.66 5.34
C THR A 342 22.36 28.76 4.12
N THR A 343 21.45 27.81 3.95
CA THR A 343 20.63 27.70 2.74
C THR A 343 19.21 27.25 3.00
N ALA A 344 18.70 27.39 4.23
CA ALA A 344 17.31 27.07 4.53
C ALA A 344 16.35 28.18 4.02
N SER A 345 15.13 27.77 3.77
CA SER A 345 14.04 28.63 3.31
C SER A 345 13.13 29.01 4.46
#